data_8d34f549de5643e34a0fd7c9c42a252d
#
_entry.id   8d34f549de5643e34a0fd7c9c42a252d
#
_cell.length_a   1.000
_cell.length_b   1.000
_cell.length_c   1.000
_cell.angle_alpha   90.00
_cell.angle_beta   90.00
_cell.angle_gamma   90.00
#
_symmetry.space_group_name_H-M   'P 1'
#
loop_
_entity.id
_entity.type
_entity.pdbx_description
1 polymer ?
#
loop_
_entity_poly.entity_id
_entity_poly.type
_entity_poly.pdbx_seq_one_letter_code
_entity_poly.pdbx_strand_id
1 'polypeptide(L)'
;MTTTSARAGRRWTRWAWLAAVVAALVICAGASVAIGSRHVSWDEIAAGLSGSTDGLGTAAVAKRVLRTILAILVGLALGLAGAVMQGVTRNPLADPGILGVNMGASLAVVTGIAWFGLWTYTAFIWVAIAGAGITAVFVYIVGSLGKGGATPLKLALAGAVTSAAAASFISAIVLPRADIADDVRSWQVGGVGGANIDAIAQVAPFLVVGVVICLVSAQSLNALALGDEAAASLGERVFVARAFASLGAVLLCGAATAVAGPIAFVGLIVPHICRLLIGVDHRWLVPFSALAGAILVTASDTVGRVVARPDEIDVGILTAILGAPVLIGIVRRTRIREL
;
A
#
# COMPACT_ATOMS: atom_id res chain seq x y z
N MET A 1 -33.42 26.10 12.60
CA MET A 1 -32.11 26.75 12.49
C MET A 1 -30.91 25.98 13.03
N THR A 2 -31.03 24.68 13.39
CA THR A 2 -29.99 23.86 14.06
C THR A 2 -29.12 23.00 13.13
N THR A 3 -29.49 22.83 11.86
CA THR A 3 -28.80 21.92 10.92
C THR A 3 -27.55 22.53 10.24
N THR A 4 -27.47 23.83 10.14
CA THR A 4 -26.33 24.53 9.49
C THR A 4 -25.11 24.62 10.38
N SER A 5 -25.26 24.78 11.70
CA SER A 5 -24.14 24.83 12.65
C SER A 5 -23.43 23.47 12.82
N ALA A 6 -24.17 22.38 12.84
CA ALA A 6 -23.60 21.02 12.95
C ALA A 6 -22.79 20.62 11.69
N ARG A 7 -23.23 21.04 10.50
CA ARG A 7 -22.49 20.81 9.24
C ARG A 7 -21.22 21.65 9.15
N ALA A 8 -21.24 22.89 9.63
CA ALA A 8 -20.07 23.76 9.69
C ALA A 8 -19.00 23.20 10.65
N GLY A 9 -19.38 22.82 11.87
CA GLY A 9 -18.47 22.20 12.84
C GLY A 9 -17.77 20.94 12.30
N ARG A 10 -18.51 20.07 11.61
CA ARG A 10 -17.95 18.83 11.02
C ARG A 10 -16.98 19.12 9.87
N ARG A 11 -17.14 20.21 9.12
CA ARG A 11 -16.18 20.62 8.07
C ARG A 11 -14.88 21.14 8.69
N TRP A 12 -14.94 21.99 9.71
CA TRP A 12 -13.77 22.49 10.42
C TRP A 12 -12.95 21.39 11.05
N THR A 13 -13.59 20.41 11.66
CA THR A 13 -12.91 19.23 12.23
C THR A 13 -12.13 18.43 11.17
N ARG A 14 -12.68 18.24 9.98
CA ARG A 14 -12.00 17.52 8.88
C ARG A 14 -10.78 18.28 8.36
N TRP A 15 -10.86 19.60 8.20
CA TRP A 15 -9.72 20.43 7.82
C TRP A 15 -8.64 20.46 8.89
N ALA A 16 -9.01 20.50 10.16
CA ALA A 16 -8.08 20.41 11.28
C ALA A 16 -7.34 19.07 11.28
N TRP A 17 -8.06 17.97 11.06
CA TRP A 17 -7.43 16.65 10.91
C TRP A 17 -6.51 16.59 9.68
N LEU A 18 -6.88 17.17 8.56
CA LEU A 18 -6.03 17.23 7.38
C LEU A 18 -4.73 17.97 7.68
N ALA A 19 -4.81 19.14 8.30
CA ALA A 19 -3.63 19.89 8.71
C ALA A 19 -2.74 19.10 9.68
N ALA A 20 -3.35 18.40 10.64
CA ALA A 20 -2.62 17.57 11.60
C ALA A 20 -1.89 16.39 10.93
N VAL A 21 -2.55 15.71 9.98
CA VAL A 21 -1.94 14.58 9.25
C VAL A 21 -0.83 15.06 8.32
N VAL A 22 -1.01 16.20 7.64
CA VAL A 22 0.05 16.79 6.81
C VAL A 22 1.23 17.23 7.68
N ALA A 23 1.00 17.87 8.82
CA ALA A 23 2.06 18.24 9.76
C ALA A 23 2.79 16.99 10.28
N ALA A 24 2.07 15.95 10.64
CA ALA A 24 2.66 14.65 11.07
C ALA A 24 3.51 14.03 9.97
N LEU A 25 3.08 14.08 8.70
CA LEU A 25 3.86 13.58 7.57
C LEU A 25 5.16 14.38 7.38
N VAL A 26 5.10 15.71 7.48
CA VAL A 26 6.29 16.57 7.36
C VAL A 26 7.28 16.30 8.50
N ILE A 27 6.78 16.18 9.73
CA ILE A 27 7.62 15.83 10.90
C ILE A 27 8.25 14.43 10.72
N CYS A 28 7.46 13.45 10.28
CA CYS A 28 7.92 12.09 10.05
C CYS A 28 8.98 12.03 8.93
N ALA A 29 8.78 12.78 7.83
CA ALA A 29 9.74 12.87 6.74
C ALA A 29 11.05 13.54 7.19
N GLY A 30 10.96 14.64 7.94
CA GLY A 30 12.13 15.29 8.52
C GLY A 30 12.89 14.38 9.48
N ALA A 31 12.18 13.67 10.35
CA ALA A 31 12.77 12.67 11.25
C ALA A 31 13.44 11.53 10.47
N SER A 32 12.82 11.06 9.38
CA SER A 32 13.36 10.00 8.52
C SER A 32 14.68 10.38 7.85
N VAL A 33 14.83 11.65 7.45
CA VAL A 33 16.08 12.16 6.87
C VAL A 33 17.15 12.35 7.96
N ALA A 34 16.77 12.90 9.12
CA ALA A 34 17.72 13.19 10.21
C ALA A 34 18.19 11.92 10.93
N ILE A 35 17.30 10.95 11.15
CA ILE A 35 17.54 9.77 12.00
C ILE A 35 17.76 8.52 11.12
N GLY A 36 18.80 7.74 11.44
CA GLY A 36 19.09 6.48 10.74
C GLY A 36 20.08 5.62 11.52
N SER A 37 20.57 4.55 10.90
CA SER A 37 21.53 3.61 11.50
C SER A 37 22.83 4.31 11.89
N ARG A 38 23.28 5.30 11.11
CA ARG A 38 24.46 6.14 11.39
C ARG A 38 24.05 7.49 11.97
N HIS A 39 24.80 8.00 12.95
CA HIS A 39 24.70 9.37 13.41
C HIS A 39 25.30 10.33 12.37
N VAL A 40 24.61 11.42 12.10
CA VAL A 40 25.01 12.50 11.20
C VAL A 40 24.87 13.84 11.94
N SER A 41 25.79 14.77 11.67
CA SER A 41 25.74 16.14 12.21
C SER A 41 24.72 17.00 11.44
N TRP A 42 24.32 18.14 12.02
CA TRP A 42 23.43 19.09 11.35
C TRP A 42 24.05 19.67 10.06
N ASP A 43 25.37 19.87 10.05
CA ASP A 43 26.11 20.35 8.88
C ASP A 43 26.09 19.30 7.73
N GLU A 44 26.26 18.02 8.08
CA GLU A 44 26.14 16.91 7.12
C GLU A 44 24.74 16.78 6.58
N ILE A 45 23.71 17.04 7.41
CA ILE A 45 22.30 17.04 6.95
C ILE A 45 22.08 18.19 5.96
N ALA A 46 22.51 19.41 6.29
CA ALA A 46 22.38 20.57 5.41
C ALA A 46 23.12 20.36 4.09
N ALA A 47 24.35 19.89 4.13
CA ALA A 47 25.17 19.59 2.96
C ALA A 47 24.57 18.45 2.11
N GLY A 48 24.09 17.36 2.73
CA GLY A 48 23.45 16.27 2.01
C GLY A 48 22.12 16.67 1.35
N LEU A 49 21.34 17.56 1.97
CA LEU A 49 20.11 18.13 1.38
C LEU A 49 20.43 19.06 0.20
N SER A 50 21.58 19.72 0.18
CA SER A 50 22.03 20.54 -0.97
C SER A 50 22.67 19.70 -2.09
N GLY A 51 22.71 18.37 -1.96
CA GLY A 51 23.18 17.45 -2.99
C GLY A 51 24.68 17.12 -2.88
N SER A 52 25.40 17.58 -1.84
CA SER A 52 26.78 17.16 -1.62
C SER A 52 26.85 15.69 -1.18
N THR A 53 27.82 14.97 -1.74
CA THR A 53 28.13 13.58 -1.40
C THR A 53 29.60 13.40 -0.96
N ASP A 54 30.29 14.50 -0.63
CA ASP A 54 31.75 14.53 -0.39
C ASP A 54 32.18 13.86 0.91
N GLY A 55 31.26 13.26 1.66
CA GLY A 55 31.54 12.55 2.90
C GLY A 55 30.56 11.42 3.17
N LEU A 56 30.94 10.49 4.05
CA LEU A 56 30.07 9.36 4.42
C LEU A 56 28.75 9.82 5.07
N GLY A 57 28.76 10.94 5.79
CA GLY A 57 27.55 11.50 6.40
C GLY A 57 26.63 12.12 5.39
N THR A 58 27.14 12.95 4.48
CA THR A 58 26.39 13.60 3.39
C THR A 58 25.80 12.57 2.43
N ALA A 59 26.58 11.56 2.03
CA ALA A 59 26.11 10.45 1.20
C ALA A 59 24.99 9.64 1.89
N ALA A 60 25.11 9.42 3.22
CA ALA A 60 24.05 8.75 3.99
C ALA A 60 22.75 9.57 4.01
N VAL A 61 22.84 10.90 4.13
CA VAL A 61 21.66 11.80 4.06
C VAL A 61 21.04 11.76 2.69
N ALA A 62 21.82 11.88 1.60
CA ALA A 62 21.32 11.80 0.24
C ALA A 62 20.54 10.49 -0.01
N LYS A 63 21.07 9.35 0.44
CA LYS A 63 20.38 8.05 0.39
C LYS A 63 19.10 8.03 1.22
N ARG A 64 19.07 8.65 2.41
CA ARG A 64 17.89 8.76 3.27
C ARG A 64 16.78 9.59 2.62
N VAL A 65 17.13 10.64 1.89
CA VAL A 65 16.14 11.46 1.14
C VAL A 65 15.40 10.60 0.12
N LEU A 66 16.12 9.87 -0.74
CA LEU A 66 15.51 8.98 -1.73
C LEU A 66 14.66 7.89 -1.07
N ARG A 67 15.15 7.30 0.01
CA ARG A 67 14.45 6.28 0.80
C ARG A 67 13.17 6.84 1.42
N THR A 68 13.20 8.06 1.95
CA THR A 68 12.03 8.75 2.50
C THR A 68 10.99 9.04 1.41
N ILE A 69 11.42 9.51 0.24
CA ILE A 69 10.54 9.73 -0.92
C ILE A 69 9.85 8.41 -1.32
N LEU A 70 10.62 7.34 -1.45
CA LEU A 70 10.06 6.03 -1.80
C LEU A 70 9.09 5.53 -0.74
N ALA A 71 9.42 5.66 0.56
CA ALA A 71 8.55 5.27 1.67
C ALA A 71 7.20 6.04 1.64
N ILE A 72 7.23 7.34 1.37
CA ILE A 72 6.05 8.17 1.21
C ILE A 72 5.20 7.69 0.03
N LEU A 73 5.81 7.48 -1.14
CA LEU A 73 5.11 7.04 -2.35
C LEU A 73 4.46 5.66 -2.17
N VAL A 74 5.20 4.70 -1.62
CA VAL A 74 4.72 3.34 -1.35
C VAL A 74 3.60 3.36 -0.32
N GLY A 75 3.79 4.10 0.79
CA GLY A 75 2.79 4.21 1.84
C GLY A 75 1.50 4.87 1.36
N LEU A 76 1.61 5.95 0.56
CA LEU A 76 0.50 6.61 -0.10
C LEU A 76 -0.26 5.63 -1.02
N ALA A 77 0.47 4.90 -1.86
CA ALA A 77 -0.12 3.94 -2.78
C ALA A 77 -0.89 2.83 -2.06
N LEU A 78 -0.28 2.21 -1.06
CA LEU A 78 -0.90 1.11 -0.31
C LEU A 78 -2.08 1.58 0.55
N GLY A 79 -1.96 2.72 1.23
CA GLY A 79 -3.05 3.29 2.03
C GLY A 79 -4.28 3.64 1.18
N LEU A 80 -4.04 4.22 0.00
CA LEU A 80 -5.07 4.60 -0.96
C LEU A 80 -5.72 3.37 -1.59
N ALA A 81 -4.91 2.41 -2.07
CA ALA A 81 -5.38 1.15 -2.63
C ALA A 81 -6.23 0.37 -1.63
N GLY A 82 -5.83 0.33 -0.35
CA GLY A 82 -6.59 -0.30 0.72
C GLY A 82 -7.96 0.36 0.94
N ALA A 83 -8.02 1.69 1.02
CA ALA A 83 -9.28 2.44 1.18
C ALA A 83 -10.26 2.14 0.04
N VAL A 84 -9.76 2.11 -1.19
CA VAL A 84 -10.56 1.81 -2.39
C VAL A 84 -11.04 0.36 -2.37
N MET A 85 -10.17 -0.61 -2.07
CA MET A 85 -10.57 -2.03 -2.02
C MET A 85 -11.61 -2.32 -0.93
N GLN A 86 -11.50 -1.68 0.23
CA GLN A 86 -12.52 -1.76 1.27
C GLN A 86 -13.86 -1.17 0.81
N GLY A 87 -13.85 -0.07 0.04
CA GLY A 87 -15.05 0.52 -0.56
C GLY A 87 -15.68 -0.38 -1.64
N VAL A 88 -14.88 -0.90 -2.56
CA VAL A 88 -15.32 -1.79 -3.65
C VAL A 88 -15.97 -3.07 -3.12
N THR A 89 -15.33 -3.69 -2.14
CA THR A 89 -15.78 -4.96 -1.56
C THR A 89 -16.80 -4.78 -0.43
N ARG A 90 -17.03 -3.56 0.03
CA ARG A 90 -17.82 -3.25 1.23
C ARG A 90 -17.40 -4.07 2.45
N ASN A 91 -16.12 -4.36 2.53
CA ASN A 91 -15.54 -5.14 3.60
C ASN A 91 -14.38 -4.35 4.25
N PRO A 92 -14.46 -3.99 5.54
CA PRO A 92 -13.40 -3.23 6.21
C PRO A 92 -12.09 -4.01 6.38
N LEU A 93 -12.11 -5.31 6.14
CA LEU A 93 -10.94 -6.19 6.19
C LEU A 93 -10.32 -6.43 4.81
N ALA A 94 -10.85 -5.82 3.75
CA ALA A 94 -10.28 -5.99 2.42
C ALA A 94 -8.96 -5.22 2.28
N ASP A 95 -8.02 -5.89 1.66
CA ASP A 95 -6.70 -5.38 1.29
C ASP A 95 -6.39 -5.85 -0.13
N PRO A 96 -5.69 -5.09 -0.97
CA PRO A 96 -5.29 -5.56 -2.31
C PRO A 96 -4.55 -6.89 -2.27
N GLY A 97 -3.79 -7.16 -1.19
CA GLY A 97 -3.12 -8.43 -0.97
C GLY A 97 -4.09 -9.61 -0.84
N ILE A 98 -5.31 -9.40 -0.35
CA ILE A 98 -6.35 -10.44 -0.26
C ILE A 98 -6.77 -10.95 -1.65
N LEU A 99 -6.67 -10.12 -2.69
CA LEU A 99 -6.88 -10.56 -4.08
C LEU A 99 -5.65 -11.27 -4.67
N GLY A 100 -4.65 -11.61 -3.87
CA GLY A 100 -3.43 -12.26 -4.32
C GLY A 100 -2.51 -11.37 -5.15
N VAL A 101 -2.77 -10.07 -5.22
CA VAL A 101 -2.05 -9.10 -6.06
C VAL A 101 -0.54 -9.11 -5.75
N ASN A 102 -0.17 -9.05 -4.46
CA ASN A 102 1.23 -9.07 -4.03
C ASN A 102 1.94 -10.39 -4.41
N MET A 103 1.29 -11.53 -4.17
CA MET A 103 1.86 -12.84 -4.49
C MET A 103 1.92 -13.09 -6.00
N GLY A 104 0.94 -12.58 -6.75
CA GLY A 104 0.96 -12.62 -8.21
C GLY A 104 2.09 -11.78 -8.81
N ALA A 105 2.28 -10.57 -8.30
CA ALA A 105 3.42 -9.72 -8.65
C ALA A 105 4.75 -10.43 -8.33
N SER A 106 4.86 -10.99 -7.13
CA SER A 106 6.06 -11.71 -6.69
C SER A 106 6.35 -12.94 -7.55
N LEU A 107 5.34 -13.75 -7.85
CA LEU A 107 5.49 -14.92 -8.72
C LEU A 107 5.96 -14.52 -10.11
N ALA A 108 5.39 -13.47 -10.69
CA ALA A 108 5.78 -12.98 -12.00
C ALA A 108 7.23 -12.48 -12.02
N VAL A 109 7.64 -11.70 -11.02
CA VAL A 109 9.02 -11.20 -10.90
C VAL A 109 10.02 -12.35 -10.71
N VAL A 110 9.75 -13.27 -9.78
CA VAL A 110 10.62 -14.44 -9.54
C VAL A 110 10.74 -15.32 -10.78
N THR A 111 9.64 -15.52 -11.48
CA THR A 111 9.62 -16.25 -12.77
C THR A 111 10.48 -15.51 -13.81
N GLY A 112 10.34 -14.19 -13.88
CA GLY A 112 11.13 -13.33 -14.76
C GLY A 112 12.63 -13.42 -14.49
N ILE A 113 13.04 -13.38 -13.23
CA ILE A 113 14.44 -13.53 -12.82
C ILE A 113 14.95 -14.93 -13.19
N ALA A 114 14.19 -15.97 -12.81
CA ALA A 114 14.65 -17.34 -12.90
C ALA A 114 14.83 -17.86 -14.33
N TRP A 115 13.94 -17.47 -15.27
CA TRP A 115 13.94 -18.05 -16.63
C TRP A 115 14.22 -17.07 -17.75
N PHE A 116 14.02 -15.75 -17.49
CA PHE A 116 14.20 -14.72 -18.52
C PHE A 116 15.36 -13.77 -18.23
N GLY A 117 16.06 -13.96 -17.09
CA GLY A 117 17.22 -13.12 -16.75
C GLY A 117 16.85 -11.64 -16.57
N LEU A 118 15.67 -11.33 -16.09
CA LEU A 118 15.21 -9.97 -15.88
C LEU A 118 15.85 -9.41 -14.59
N TRP A 119 16.80 -8.47 -14.76
CA TRP A 119 17.50 -7.85 -13.63
C TRP A 119 17.35 -6.32 -13.62
N THR A 120 16.54 -5.77 -14.53
CA THR A 120 16.35 -4.32 -14.62
C THR A 120 15.10 -3.89 -13.86
N TYR A 121 15.15 -2.74 -13.18
CA TYR A 121 14.00 -2.18 -12.49
C TYR A 121 12.80 -1.98 -13.40
N THR A 122 13.03 -1.55 -14.65
CA THR A 122 11.97 -1.40 -15.66
C THR A 122 11.24 -2.70 -15.91
N ALA A 123 11.98 -3.81 -16.08
CA ALA A 123 11.40 -5.12 -16.30
C ALA A 123 10.59 -5.57 -15.06
N PHE A 124 11.11 -5.36 -13.86
CA PHE A 124 10.40 -5.67 -12.61
C PHE A 124 9.07 -4.94 -12.50
N ILE A 125 9.02 -3.64 -12.80
CA ILE A 125 7.80 -2.84 -12.73
C ILE A 125 6.73 -3.40 -13.67
N TRP A 126 7.05 -3.61 -14.93
CA TRP A 126 6.09 -4.12 -15.91
C TRP A 126 5.62 -5.53 -15.56
N VAL A 127 6.53 -6.41 -15.18
CA VAL A 127 6.23 -7.80 -14.84
C VAL A 127 5.43 -7.88 -13.54
N ALA A 128 5.78 -7.09 -12.53
CA ALA A 128 5.04 -7.04 -11.27
C ALA A 128 3.60 -6.50 -11.47
N ILE A 129 3.43 -5.41 -12.22
CA ILE A 129 2.10 -4.85 -12.54
C ILE A 129 1.28 -5.84 -13.36
N ALA A 130 1.88 -6.49 -14.35
CA ALA A 130 1.22 -7.51 -15.16
C ALA A 130 0.80 -8.71 -14.29
N GLY A 131 1.71 -9.23 -13.45
CA GLY A 131 1.43 -10.33 -12.53
C GLY A 131 0.34 -9.99 -11.51
N ALA A 132 0.38 -8.78 -10.96
CA ALA A 132 -0.66 -8.24 -10.10
C ALA A 132 -2.03 -8.20 -10.79
N GLY A 133 -2.07 -7.65 -12.00
CA GLY A 133 -3.29 -7.53 -12.79
C GLY A 133 -3.87 -8.89 -13.21
N ILE A 134 -3.04 -9.79 -13.73
CA ILE A 134 -3.44 -11.14 -14.13
C ILE A 134 -4.02 -11.89 -12.93
N THR A 135 -3.35 -11.82 -11.77
CA THR A 135 -3.82 -12.49 -10.56
C THR A 135 -5.10 -11.89 -10.03
N ALA A 136 -5.26 -10.58 -10.03
CA ALA A 136 -6.51 -9.92 -9.64
C ALA A 136 -7.69 -10.35 -10.53
N VAL A 137 -7.49 -10.39 -11.85
CA VAL A 137 -8.51 -10.86 -12.81
C VAL A 137 -8.83 -12.34 -12.58
N PHE A 138 -7.81 -13.18 -12.41
CA PHE A 138 -7.98 -14.60 -12.12
C PHE A 138 -8.80 -14.84 -10.85
N VAL A 139 -8.44 -14.17 -9.75
CA VAL A 139 -9.16 -14.27 -8.47
C VAL A 139 -10.60 -13.76 -8.60
N TYR A 140 -10.81 -12.68 -9.37
CA TYR A 140 -12.15 -12.18 -9.63
C TYR A 140 -13.01 -13.17 -10.43
N ILE A 141 -12.46 -13.79 -11.48
CA ILE A 141 -13.14 -14.82 -12.26
C ILE A 141 -13.49 -16.00 -11.37
N VAL A 142 -12.51 -16.58 -10.65
CA VAL A 142 -12.73 -17.73 -9.76
C VAL A 142 -13.74 -17.41 -8.67
N GLY A 143 -13.62 -16.24 -8.03
CA GLY A 143 -14.56 -15.79 -6.99
C GLY A 143 -15.96 -15.49 -7.50
N SER A 144 -16.12 -15.27 -8.80
CA SER A 144 -17.43 -15.04 -9.46
C SER A 144 -18.14 -16.32 -9.86
N LEU A 145 -17.46 -17.48 -9.86
CA LEU A 145 -18.04 -18.75 -10.26
C LEU A 145 -19.16 -19.21 -9.32
N GLY A 146 -20.16 -19.85 -9.90
CA GLY A 146 -21.30 -20.41 -9.17
C GLY A 146 -22.39 -19.39 -8.84
N LYS A 147 -23.40 -19.84 -8.07
CA LYS A 147 -24.59 -19.03 -7.76
C LYS A 147 -24.23 -17.84 -6.84
N GLY A 148 -24.81 -16.68 -7.12
CA GLY A 148 -24.65 -15.47 -6.29
C GLY A 148 -23.48 -14.54 -6.67
N GLY A 149 -22.71 -14.85 -7.74
CA GLY A 149 -21.65 -13.99 -8.25
C GLY A 149 -20.46 -13.80 -7.30
N ALA A 150 -19.69 -12.73 -7.51
CA ALA A 150 -18.50 -12.38 -6.71
C ALA A 150 -18.91 -11.80 -5.35
N THR A 151 -18.93 -12.63 -4.31
CA THR A 151 -19.13 -12.16 -2.93
C THR A 151 -17.77 -11.85 -2.26
N PRO A 152 -17.70 -10.96 -1.26
CA PRO A 152 -16.47 -10.66 -0.54
C PRO A 152 -15.79 -11.90 0.03
N LEU A 153 -16.55 -12.86 0.57
CA LEU A 153 -16.03 -14.11 1.09
C LEU A 153 -15.39 -14.98 0.01
N LYS A 154 -16.06 -15.14 -1.15
CA LYS A 154 -15.52 -15.91 -2.27
C LYS A 154 -14.23 -15.30 -2.82
N LEU A 155 -14.19 -13.97 -2.96
CA LEU A 155 -13.00 -13.26 -3.39
C LEU A 155 -11.84 -13.44 -2.41
N ALA A 156 -12.10 -13.33 -1.11
CA ALA A 156 -11.09 -13.54 -0.07
C ALA A 156 -10.55 -14.98 -0.08
N LEU A 157 -11.44 -15.98 -0.19
CA LEU A 157 -11.02 -17.39 -0.27
C LEU A 157 -10.24 -17.69 -1.55
N ALA A 158 -10.72 -17.23 -2.71
CA ALA A 158 -10.03 -17.39 -3.98
C ALA A 158 -8.63 -16.74 -3.94
N GLY A 159 -8.54 -15.53 -3.41
CA GLY A 159 -7.28 -14.82 -3.24
C GLY A 159 -6.32 -15.51 -2.28
N ALA A 160 -6.81 -16.02 -1.15
CA ALA A 160 -5.99 -16.75 -0.18
C ALA A 160 -5.43 -18.06 -0.78
N VAL A 161 -6.25 -18.83 -1.49
CA VAL A 161 -5.82 -20.07 -2.17
C VAL A 161 -4.81 -19.72 -3.28
N THR A 162 -5.08 -18.70 -4.08
CA THR A 162 -4.18 -18.24 -5.14
C THR A 162 -2.84 -17.77 -4.56
N SER A 163 -2.86 -17.03 -3.45
CA SER A 163 -1.65 -16.58 -2.77
C SER A 163 -0.83 -17.75 -2.22
N ALA A 164 -1.49 -18.76 -1.63
CA ALA A 164 -0.81 -19.95 -1.13
C ALA A 164 -0.19 -20.78 -2.28
N ALA A 165 -0.91 -20.92 -3.38
CA ALA A 165 -0.39 -21.58 -4.58
C ALA A 165 0.81 -20.81 -5.15
N ALA A 166 0.70 -19.48 -5.32
CA ALA A 166 1.80 -18.64 -5.79
C ALA A 166 3.03 -18.74 -4.87
N ALA A 167 2.85 -18.71 -3.55
CA ALA A 167 3.95 -18.87 -2.59
C ALA A 167 4.63 -20.24 -2.73
N SER A 168 3.85 -21.31 -2.95
CA SER A 168 4.40 -22.66 -3.20
C SER A 168 5.20 -22.72 -4.49
N PHE A 169 4.71 -22.10 -5.58
CA PHE A 169 5.46 -22.02 -6.84
C PHE A 169 6.75 -21.20 -6.70
N ILE A 170 6.69 -20.04 -6.01
CA ILE A 170 7.88 -19.25 -5.72
C ILE A 170 8.92 -20.08 -4.97
N SER A 171 8.49 -20.81 -3.93
CA SER A 171 9.39 -21.68 -3.16
C SER A 171 9.99 -22.78 -4.03
N ALA A 172 9.20 -23.39 -4.91
CA ALA A 172 9.68 -24.42 -5.83
C ALA A 172 10.71 -23.88 -6.85
N ILE A 173 10.58 -22.63 -7.26
CA ILE A 173 11.53 -21.95 -8.16
C ILE A 173 12.82 -21.60 -7.43
N VAL A 174 12.70 -21.04 -6.22
CA VAL A 174 13.83 -20.46 -5.48
C VAL A 174 14.67 -21.52 -4.77
N LEU A 175 14.02 -22.59 -4.24
CA LEU A 175 14.71 -23.61 -3.44
C LEU A 175 15.92 -24.26 -4.15
N PRO A 176 15.85 -24.65 -5.45
CA PRO A 176 16.98 -25.22 -6.17
C PRO A 176 17.97 -24.17 -6.73
N ARG A 177 17.70 -22.90 -6.56
CA ARG A 177 18.42 -21.78 -7.18
C ARG A 177 19.11 -20.91 -6.13
N ALA A 178 20.25 -21.41 -5.62
CA ALA A 178 21.07 -20.67 -4.63
C ALA A 178 21.60 -19.32 -5.19
N ASP A 179 21.75 -19.22 -6.51
CA ASP A 179 22.19 -18.04 -7.23
C ASP A 179 21.26 -16.83 -7.11
N ILE A 180 19.96 -17.05 -6.92
CA ILE A 180 18.95 -15.98 -6.81
C ILE A 180 18.22 -15.98 -5.45
N ALA A 181 18.47 -16.98 -4.62
CA ALA A 181 17.67 -17.24 -3.43
C ALA A 181 17.71 -16.07 -2.42
N ASP A 182 18.89 -15.51 -2.19
CA ASP A 182 19.08 -14.44 -1.20
C ASP A 182 18.49 -13.11 -1.69
N ASP A 183 18.66 -12.78 -2.97
CA ASP A 183 18.08 -11.57 -3.59
C ASP A 183 16.56 -11.62 -3.57
N VAL A 184 15.98 -12.78 -3.95
CA VAL A 184 14.53 -12.98 -3.94
C VAL A 184 13.97 -12.92 -2.52
N ARG A 185 14.62 -13.54 -1.54
CA ARG A 185 14.20 -13.50 -0.12
C ARG A 185 14.24 -12.09 0.43
N SER A 186 15.34 -11.37 0.20
CA SER A 186 15.49 -9.98 0.62
C SER A 186 14.37 -9.10 0.03
N TRP A 187 14.12 -9.24 -1.27
CA TRP A 187 13.04 -8.47 -1.92
C TRP A 187 11.63 -8.87 -1.41
N GLN A 188 11.39 -10.15 -1.12
CA GLN A 188 10.09 -10.64 -0.62
C GLN A 188 9.75 -10.17 0.82
N VAL A 189 10.73 -9.81 1.62
CA VAL A 189 10.48 -9.22 2.95
C VAL A 189 9.79 -7.87 2.83
N GLY A 190 10.06 -7.14 1.76
CA GLY A 190 9.50 -5.82 1.48
C GLY A 190 10.16 -4.71 2.26
N GLY A 191 10.84 -3.83 1.56
CA GLY A 191 11.58 -2.72 2.15
C GLY A 191 11.83 -1.58 1.16
N VAL A 192 12.17 -0.43 1.69
CA VAL A 192 12.49 0.77 0.90
C VAL A 192 13.99 1.08 0.87
N GLY A 193 14.82 0.17 1.41
CA GLY A 193 16.28 0.32 1.50
C GLY A 193 17.00 0.43 0.16
N GLY A 194 16.45 -0.20 -0.89
CA GLY A 194 16.95 -0.17 -2.27
C GLY A 194 16.55 1.08 -3.08
N ALA A 195 16.05 2.14 -2.45
CA ALA A 195 15.58 3.34 -3.13
C ALA A 195 16.65 3.97 -4.02
N ASN A 196 16.30 4.22 -5.28
CA ASN A 196 17.09 4.97 -6.24
C ASN A 196 16.17 5.82 -7.13
N ILE A 197 16.74 6.84 -7.77
CA ILE A 197 15.98 7.81 -8.55
C ILE A 197 15.36 7.19 -9.80
N ASP A 198 16.04 6.23 -10.41
CA ASP A 198 15.58 5.60 -11.65
C ASP A 198 14.33 4.74 -11.38
N ALA A 199 14.34 3.95 -10.30
CA ALA A 199 13.18 3.17 -9.89
C ALA A 199 11.99 4.07 -9.56
N ILE A 200 12.22 5.18 -8.84
CA ILE A 200 11.18 6.16 -8.50
C ILE A 200 10.61 6.79 -9.76
N ALA A 201 11.45 7.24 -10.68
CA ALA A 201 11.03 7.87 -11.94
C ALA A 201 10.22 6.91 -12.82
N GLN A 202 10.62 5.64 -12.88
CA GLN A 202 9.93 4.62 -13.69
C GLN A 202 8.57 4.22 -13.10
N VAL A 203 8.43 4.19 -11.78
CA VAL A 203 7.15 3.82 -11.14
C VAL A 203 6.18 4.99 -11.06
N ALA A 204 6.68 6.23 -11.05
CA ALA A 204 5.87 7.44 -10.86
C ALA A 204 4.67 7.55 -11.80
N PRO A 205 4.74 7.28 -13.12
CA PRO A 205 3.57 7.34 -14.00
C PRO A 205 2.44 6.41 -13.57
N PHE A 206 2.77 5.19 -13.14
CA PHE A 206 1.78 4.21 -12.67
C PHE A 206 1.13 4.65 -11.37
N LEU A 207 1.94 5.20 -10.46
CA LEU A 207 1.43 5.76 -9.20
C LEU A 207 0.49 6.94 -9.47
N VAL A 208 0.88 7.88 -10.34
CA VAL A 208 0.04 9.04 -10.70
C VAL A 208 -1.29 8.58 -11.30
N VAL A 209 -1.26 7.70 -12.30
CA VAL A 209 -2.48 7.17 -12.93
C VAL A 209 -3.35 6.44 -11.90
N GLY A 210 -2.76 5.58 -11.07
CA GLY A 210 -3.49 4.86 -10.03
C GLY A 210 -4.12 5.81 -9.00
N VAL A 211 -3.39 6.83 -8.55
CA VAL A 211 -3.90 7.87 -7.62
C VAL A 211 -5.10 8.60 -8.24
N VAL A 212 -4.99 9.04 -9.50
CA VAL A 212 -6.07 9.73 -10.20
C VAL A 212 -7.32 8.86 -10.28
N ILE A 213 -7.17 7.59 -10.72
CA ILE A 213 -8.28 6.63 -10.80
C ILE A 213 -8.95 6.47 -9.43
N CYS A 214 -8.18 6.27 -8.37
CA CYS A 214 -8.72 6.07 -7.03
C CYS A 214 -9.43 7.31 -6.49
N LEU A 215 -8.88 8.50 -6.70
CA LEU A 215 -9.50 9.75 -6.25
C LEU A 215 -10.82 10.04 -7.00
N VAL A 216 -10.85 9.84 -8.31
CA VAL A 216 -12.06 10.00 -9.13
C VAL A 216 -13.13 8.98 -8.72
N SER A 217 -12.75 7.77 -8.35
CA SER A 217 -13.67 6.72 -7.92
C SER A 217 -14.34 6.99 -6.56
N ALA A 218 -13.85 7.95 -5.77
CA ALA A 218 -14.33 8.18 -4.40
C ALA A 218 -15.84 8.48 -4.32
N GLN A 219 -16.42 9.13 -5.33
CA GLN A 219 -17.86 9.40 -5.37
C GLN A 219 -18.66 8.13 -5.66
N SER A 220 -18.27 7.35 -6.66
CA SER A 220 -18.89 6.07 -6.99
C SER A 220 -18.80 5.08 -5.83
N LEU A 221 -17.68 5.09 -5.07
CA LEU A 221 -17.54 4.28 -3.85
C LEU A 221 -18.55 4.66 -2.76
N ASN A 222 -18.91 5.95 -2.63
CA ASN A 222 -19.97 6.37 -1.72
C ASN A 222 -21.35 5.85 -2.17
N ALA A 223 -21.63 5.84 -3.46
CA ALA A 223 -22.87 5.25 -3.99
C ALA A 223 -22.89 3.72 -3.77
N LEU A 224 -21.79 3.02 -4.07
CA LEU A 224 -21.66 1.58 -3.84
C LEU A 224 -21.84 1.19 -2.37
N ALA A 225 -21.48 2.07 -1.44
CA ALA A 225 -21.65 1.83 0.00
C ALA A 225 -23.14 1.71 0.41
N LEU A 226 -24.08 2.26 -0.38
CA LEU A 226 -25.52 2.16 -0.14
C LEU A 226 -26.13 0.82 -0.59
N GLY A 227 -25.39 0.01 -1.32
CA GLY A 227 -25.84 -1.25 -1.92
C GLY A 227 -25.95 -1.14 -3.44
N ASP A 228 -25.96 -2.29 -4.12
CA ASP A 228 -25.91 -2.35 -5.58
C ASP A 228 -27.18 -1.80 -6.23
N GLU A 229 -28.34 -2.14 -5.68
CA GLU A 229 -29.65 -1.66 -6.16
C GLU A 229 -29.78 -0.15 -5.95
N ALA A 230 -29.38 0.36 -4.79
CA ALA A 230 -29.43 1.78 -4.51
C ALA A 230 -28.41 2.56 -5.39
N ALA A 231 -27.21 2.04 -5.59
CA ALA A 231 -26.23 2.64 -6.48
C ALA A 231 -26.74 2.69 -7.94
N ALA A 232 -27.35 1.61 -8.42
CA ALA A 232 -27.93 1.54 -9.75
C ALA A 232 -29.11 2.54 -9.92
N SER A 233 -29.96 2.69 -8.90
CA SER A 233 -31.06 3.67 -8.92
C SER A 233 -30.57 5.13 -8.93
N LEU A 234 -29.35 5.38 -8.44
CA LEU A 234 -28.67 6.67 -8.54
C LEU A 234 -27.94 6.88 -9.88
N GLY A 235 -28.05 5.92 -10.82
CA GLY A 235 -27.46 6.00 -12.15
C GLY A 235 -26.02 5.45 -12.24
N GLU A 236 -25.50 4.84 -11.18
CA GLU A 236 -24.17 4.24 -11.22
C GLU A 236 -24.17 2.89 -11.98
N ARG A 237 -23.18 2.73 -12.84
CA ARG A 237 -22.91 1.44 -13.48
C ARG A 237 -22.03 0.60 -12.55
N VAL A 238 -22.67 -0.12 -11.61
CA VAL A 238 -22.01 -0.83 -10.51
C VAL A 238 -20.79 -1.64 -10.95
N PHE A 239 -20.91 -2.44 -12.02
CA PHE A 239 -19.78 -3.23 -12.53
C PHE A 239 -18.62 -2.36 -13.01
N VAL A 240 -18.91 -1.31 -13.77
CA VAL A 240 -17.88 -0.39 -14.31
C VAL A 240 -17.22 0.37 -13.18
N ALA A 241 -17.98 0.90 -12.22
CA ALA A 241 -17.46 1.63 -11.07
C ALA A 241 -16.51 0.74 -10.23
N ARG A 242 -16.92 -0.51 -9.96
CA ARG A 242 -16.07 -1.49 -9.26
C ARG A 242 -14.80 -1.83 -10.03
N ALA A 243 -14.93 -2.15 -11.33
CA ALA A 243 -13.79 -2.51 -12.16
C ALA A 243 -12.79 -1.36 -12.27
N PHE A 244 -13.27 -0.13 -12.47
CA PHE A 244 -12.43 1.05 -12.59
C PHE A 244 -11.71 1.37 -11.28
N ALA A 245 -12.42 1.36 -10.14
CA ALA A 245 -11.81 1.57 -8.84
C ALA A 245 -10.78 0.47 -8.49
N SER A 246 -11.11 -0.80 -8.76
CA SER A 246 -10.20 -1.93 -8.55
C SER A 246 -8.95 -1.83 -9.42
N LEU A 247 -9.08 -1.38 -10.68
CA LEU A 247 -7.94 -1.14 -11.56
C LEU A 247 -6.95 -0.15 -10.94
N GLY A 248 -7.43 0.97 -10.38
CA GLY A 248 -6.60 1.94 -9.69
C GLY A 248 -5.87 1.33 -8.48
N ALA A 249 -6.57 0.55 -7.66
CA ALA A 249 -5.99 -0.10 -6.49
C ALA A 249 -4.94 -1.16 -6.87
N VAL A 250 -5.21 -1.99 -7.89
CA VAL A 250 -4.28 -3.01 -8.39
C VAL A 250 -3.03 -2.36 -8.99
N LEU A 251 -3.21 -1.26 -9.75
CA LEU A 251 -2.10 -0.52 -10.35
C LEU A 251 -1.19 0.07 -9.27
N LEU A 252 -1.76 0.69 -8.24
CA LEU A 252 -1.00 1.24 -7.11
C LEU A 252 -0.26 0.15 -6.33
N CYS A 253 -0.94 -0.95 -6.03
CA CYS A 253 -0.36 -2.06 -5.29
C CYS A 253 0.75 -2.76 -6.09
N GLY A 254 0.52 -3.03 -7.39
CA GLY A 254 1.53 -3.63 -8.27
C GLY A 254 2.76 -2.74 -8.43
N ALA A 255 2.56 -1.44 -8.61
CA ALA A 255 3.64 -0.46 -8.71
C ALA A 255 4.45 -0.34 -7.41
N ALA A 256 3.77 -0.30 -6.25
CA ALA A 256 4.42 -0.29 -4.94
C ALA A 256 5.22 -1.58 -4.69
N THR A 257 4.63 -2.74 -5.01
CA THR A 257 5.29 -4.05 -4.87
C THR A 257 6.52 -4.18 -5.77
N ALA A 258 6.47 -3.62 -6.99
CA ALA A 258 7.60 -3.66 -7.92
C ALA A 258 8.88 -3.03 -7.35
N VAL A 259 8.76 -1.90 -6.64
CA VAL A 259 9.91 -1.12 -6.15
C VAL A 259 10.26 -1.36 -4.69
N ALA A 260 9.32 -1.86 -3.90
CA ALA A 260 9.50 -2.06 -2.46
C ALA A 260 9.29 -3.51 -2.01
N GLY A 261 8.99 -4.43 -2.94
CA GLY A 261 8.53 -5.75 -2.58
C GLY A 261 7.12 -5.74 -1.95
N PRO A 262 6.62 -6.91 -1.54
CA PRO A 262 5.28 -7.04 -0.96
C PRO A 262 5.26 -6.51 0.49
N ILE A 263 4.58 -5.40 0.73
CA ILE A 263 4.34 -4.84 2.06
C ILE A 263 2.87 -5.08 2.43
N ALA A 264 2.63 -5.78 3.53
CA ALA A 264 1.30 -6.13 3.99
C ALA A 264 0.77 -5.17 5.07
N PHE A 265 -0.53 -5.28 5.38
CA PHE A 265 -1.25 -4.60 6.46
C PHE A 265 -1.46 -3.11 6.32
N VAL A 266 -0.69 -2.37 5.54
CA VAL A 266 -0.86 -0.91 5.38
C VAL A 266 -2.26 -0.60 4.85
N GLY A 267 -2.67 -1.26 3.76
CA GLY A 267 -3.99 -1.10 3.15
C GLY A 267 -5.16 -1.55 4.03
N LEU A 268 -4.89 -2.39 5.04
CA LEU A 268 -5.89 -2.86 5.97
C LEU A 268 -6.08 -1.91 7.16
N ILE A 269 -4.97 -1.53 7.80
CA ILE A 269 -4.98 -0.77 9.05
C ILE A 269 -5.34 0.68 8.82
N VAL A 270 -4.66 1.30 7.85
CA VAL A 270 -4.71 2.74 7.63
C VAL A 270 -6.14 3.24 7.36
N PRO A 271 -6.90 2.65 6.39
CA PRO A 271 -8.26 3.12 6.15
C PRO A 271 -9.19 2.88 7.34
N HIS A 272 -8.93 1.84 8.13
CA HIS A 272 -9.70 1.56 9.33
C HIS A 272 -9.53 2.67 10.38
N ILE A 273 -8.29 3.08 10.67
CA ILE A 273 -8.00 4.18 11.59
C ILE A 273 -8.57 5.49 11.04
N CYS A 274 -8.37 5.79 9.75
CA CYS A 274 -8.90 7.00 9.13
C CYS A 274 -10.42 7.08 9.22
N ARG A 275 -11.12 5.96 9.07
CA ARG A 275 -12.59 5.89 9.19
C ARG A 275 -13.08 6.24 10.58
N LEU A 276 -12.33 5.90 11.62
CA LEU A 276 -12.64 6.28 13.00
C LEU A 276 -12.47 7.79 13.26
N LEU A 277 -11.52 8.43 12.57
CA LEU A 277 -11.19 9.85 12.76
C LEU A 277 -12.10 10.79 11.94
N ILE A 278 -12.32 10.46 10.66
CA ILE A 278 -12.98 11.38 9.71
C ILE A 278 -14.31 10.87 9.17
N GLY A 279 -14.68 9.62 9.51
CA GLY A 279 -15.92 8.97 9.08
C GLY A 279 -15.78 8.20 7.76
N VAL A 280 -16.93 7.81 7.20
CA VAL A 280 -17.04 6.83 6.11
C VAL A 280 -17.10 7.46 4.70
N ASP A 281 -17.09 8.78 4.57
CA ASP A 281 -17.16 9.47 3.29
C ASP A 281 -15.87 9.29 2.50
N HIS A 282 -15.90 8.53 1.41
CA HIS A 282 -14.73 8.19 0.60
C HIS A 282 -14.02 9.41 -0.02
N ARG A 283 -14.71 10.53 -0.21
CA ARG A 283 -14.08 11.77 -0.68
C ARG A 283 -13.02 12.29 0.28
N TRP A 284 -13.17 12.00 1.57
CA TRP A 284 -12.19 12.31 2.63
C TRP A 284 -11.36 11.11 3.00
N LEU A 285 -11.98 9.93 3.11
CA LEU A 285 -11.32 8.71 3.54
C LEU A 285 -10.16 8.31 2.62
N VAL A 286 -10.36 8.40 1.30
CA VAL A 286 -9.34 8.02 0.31
C VAL A 286 -8.08 8.89 0.42
N PRO A 287 -8.13 10.24 0.34
CA PRO A 287 -6.92 11.06 0.47
C PRO A 287 -6.29 11.01 1.87
N PHE A 288 -7.10 10.87 2.93
CA PHE A 288 -6.56 10.70 4.28
C PHE A 288 -5.80 9.39 4.42
N SER A 289 -6.32 8.31 3.85
CA SER A 289 -5.65 7.01 3.86
C SER A 289 -4.34 7.03 3.10
N ALA A 290 -4.24 7.83 2.03
CA ALA A 290 -2.98 8.06 1.34
C ALA A 290 -1.93 8.68 2.26
N LEU A 291 -2.27 9.79 2.92
CA LEU A 291 -1.34 10.50 3.83
C LEU A 291 -0.97 9.66 5.06
N ALA A 292 -1.95 9.01 5.67
CA ALA A 292 -1.72 8.15 6.83
C ALA A 292 -0.89 6.90 6.48
N GLY A 293 -1.07 6.34 5.27
CA GLY A 293 -0.22 5.27 4.74
C GLY A 293 1.22 5.73 4.56
N ALA A 294 1.42 6.93 3.99
CA ALA A 294 2.74 7.53 3.88
C ALA A 294 3.42 7.69 5.25
N ILE A 295 2.69 8.17 6.26
CA ILE A 295 3.21 8.28 7.63
C ILE A 295 3.59 6.90 8.18
N LEU A 296 2.71 5.91 8.06
CA LEU A 296 2.94 4.57 8.63
C LEU A 296 4.19 3.92 8.04
N VAL A 297 4.35 3.94 6.71
CA VAL A 297 5.51 3.33 6.04
C VAL A 297 6.79 4.08 6.36
N THR A 298 6.77 5.43 6.33
CA THR A 298 7.94 6.25 6.65
C THR A 298 8.36 6.10 8.12
N ALA A 299 7.40 6.07 9.04
CA ALA A 299 7.68 5.85 10.46
C ALA A 299 8.23 4.44 10.71
N SER A 300 7.63 3.41 10.10
CA SER A 300 8.11 2.02 10.20
C SER A 300 9.54 1.90 9.67
N ASP A 301 9.84 2.50 8.51
CA ASP A 301 11.19 2.53 7.96
C ASP A 301 12.19 3.21 8.91
N THR A 302 11.81 4.35 9.47
CA THR A 302 12.66 5.09 10.40
C THR A 302 12.94 4.29 11.69
N VAL A 303 11.91 3.66 12.24
CA VAL A 303 12.02 2.81 13.44
C VAL A 303 12.89 1.59 13.14
N GLY A 304 12.72 0.93 11.98
CA GLY A 304 13.52 -0.22 11.56
C GLY A 304 15.01 0.06 11.51
N ARG A 305 15.37 1.26 11.06
CA ARG A 305 16.77 1.73 11.00
C ARG A 305 17.38 2.06 12.37
N VAL A 306 16.55 2.26 13.38
CA VAL A 306 17.03 2.68 14.73
C VAL A 306 17.08 1.51 15.69
N VAL A 307 16.08 0.63 15.68
CA VAL A 307 15.89 -0.42 16.68
C VAL A 307 16.93 -1.54 16.55
N ALA A 308 17.33 -1.86 15.33
CA ALA A 308 18.24 -2.99 15.06
C ALA A 308 19.70 -2.58 14.78
N ARG A 309 20.11 -1.37 15.12
CA ARG A 309 21.49 -0.89 14.85
C ARG A 309 22.57 -1.89 15.30
N PRO A 310 23.61 -2.14 14.49
CA PRO A 310 23.96 -1.51 13.21
C PRO A 310 23.14 -2.03 12.00
N ASP A 311 22.42 -3.15 12.15
CA ASP A 311 21.56 -3.70 11.13
C ASP A 311 20.26 -2.89 10.99
N GLU A 312 19.41 -3.26 10.03
CA GLU A 312 18.14 -2.63 9.77
C GLU A 312 17.03 -3.68 9.67
N ILE A 313 15.86 -3.37 10.22
CA ILE A 313 14.66 -4.18 10.06
C ILE A 313 13.86 -3.62 8.90
N ASP A 314 13.50 -4.47 7.94
CA ASP A 314 12.70 -4.07 6.79
C ASP A 314 11.27 -3.66 7.19
N VAL A 315 10.72 -2.73 6.42
CA VAL A 315 9.39 -2.16 6.65
C VAL A 315 8.30 -3.22 6.68
N GLY A 316 8.40 -4.24 5.82
CA GLY A 316 7.43 -5.33 5.75
C GLY A 316 7.28 -6.08 7.07
N ILE A 317 8.37 -6.30 7.80
CA ILE A 317 8.36 -6.93 9.13
C ILE A 317 7.65 -6.01 10.13
N LEU A 318 8.00 -4.73 10.17
CA LEU A 318 7.43 -3.79 11.12
C LEU A 318 5.93 -3.54 10.89
N THR A 319 5.52 -3.41 9.63
CA THR A 319 4.09 -3.28 9.31
C THR A 319 3.30 -4.53 9.67
N ALA A 320 3.90 -5.72 9.57
CA ALA A 320 3.28 -6.97 10.01
C ALA A 320 3.16 -7.06 11.54
N ILE A 321 4.21 -6.67 12.28
CA ILE A 321 4.19 -6.62 13.75
C ILE A 321 3.14 -5.65 14.27
N LEU A 322 2.99 -4.49 13.65
CA LEU A 322 1.97 -3.51 14.00
C LEU A 322 0.57 -3.96 13.55
N GLY A 323 0.50 -4.61 12.39
CA GLY A 323 -0.74 -4.96 11.72
C GLY A 323 -1.49 -6.11 12.33
N ALA A 324 -0.80 -7.16 12.68
CA ALA A 324 -1.42 -8.37 13.19
C ALA A 324 -2.22 -8.13 14.50
N PRO A 325 -1.71 -7.41 15.51
CA PRO A 325 -2.49 -7.09 16.71
C PRO A 325 -3.72 -6.22 16.41
N VAL A 326 -3.59 -5.25 15.51
CA VAL A 326 -4.72 -4.39 15.11
C VAL A 326 -5.81 -5.22 14.43
N LEU A 327 -5.44 -6.10 13.49
CA LEU A 327 -6.39 -7.00 12.84
C LEU A 327 -7.12 -7.88 13.86
N ILE A 328 -6.39 -8.51 14.79
CA ILE A 328 -6.97 -9.33 15.86
C ILE A 328 -7.96 -8.50 16.70
N GLY A 329 -7.58 -7.27 17.04
CA GLY A 329 -8.45 -6.35 17.79
C GLY A 329 -9.75 -5.99 17.05
N ILE A 330 -9.67 -5.75 15.73
CA ILE A 330 -10.83 -5.47 14.89
C ILE A 330 -11.76 -6.68 14.83
N VAL A 331 -11.22 -7.87 14.54
CA VAL A 331 -12.02 -9.11 14.42
C VAL A 331 -12.72 -9.46 15.75
N ARG A 332 -12.02 -9.31 16.87
CA ARG A 332 -12.63 -9.55 18.21
C ARG A 332 -13.78 -8.61 18.49
N ARG A 333 -13.68 -7.32 18.17
CA ARG A 333 -14.74 -6.33 18.41
C ARG A 333 -15.95 -6.53 17.50
N THR A 334 -15.77 -7.02 16.29
CA THR A 334 -16.87 -7.28 15.35
C THR A 334 -17.71 -8.46 15.84
N ARG A 335 -17.09 -9.54 16.33
CA ARG A 335 -17.83 -10.70 16.90
C ARG A 335 -18.67 -10.39 18.13
N ILE A 336 -18.32 -9.37 18.91
CA ILE A 336 -19.08 -8.97 20.11
C ILE A 336 -20.39 -8.23 19.74
N ARG A 337 -20.51 -7.70 18.52
CA ARG A 337 -21.71 -6.99 18.06
C ARG A 337 -22.76 -7.89 17.37
N GLU A 338 -22.42 -9.13 17.05
CA GLU A 338 -23.31 -10.11 16.42
C GLU A 338 -23.90 -11.12 17.44
N LEU A 339 -23.56 -11.01 18.73
CA LEU A 339 -24.13 -11.71 19.88
C LEU A 339 -25.01 -10.77 20.71
#